data_8295a8b06f6669fdbd078fa83d412bd1
#
_entry.id   8295a8b06f6669fdbd078fa83d412bd1
#
_cell.length_a   1.000
_cell.length_b   1.000
_cell.length_c   1.000
_cell.angle_alpha   90.00
_cell.angle_beta   90.00
_cell.angle_gamma   90.00
#
_symmetry.space_group_name_H-M   'P 1'
#
loop_
_entity.id
_entity.type
_entity.pdbx_description
1 polymer ?
#
loop_
_entity_poly.entity_id
_entity_poly.type
_entity_poly.pdbx_seq_one_letter_code
_entity_poly.pdbx_strand_id
1 'polypeptide(L)'
;MLPIRDENPKPPGYRPYVTYALILINVLVFFWEISVTQQIWEFTNKSAEEILLNYGTVPVVITNGFVDHNYGVIGSIFSSMFLHAGVIHIGGNMLFLWIFGDNIELKFGRGKYLALYLFWGLIAGFAHVLSDPSSQVPAIGASGAISGVLGSYLILFPNAKVVGVLLIGFFMRIRISAKWYLLFWFLYQNVFPTLVGSRGSGVAFFAHIGGFLIGLLSGFIYKKTHSSEFTYGTRYGWKGYT
;
A
#
# COMPACT_ATOMS: atom_id res chain seq x y z
N MET A 1 -8.66 5.70 13.97
CA MET A 1 -9.70 6.14 13.01
C MET A 1 -9.63 5.25 11.78
N LEU A 2 -10.74 4.59 11.45
CA LEU A 2 -10.89 3.81 10.21
C LEU A 2 -11.38 4.75 9.11
N PRO A 3 -10.67 4.89 7.97
CA PRO A 3 -11.13 5.72 6.87
C PRO A 3 -12.27 5.01 6.14
N ILE A 4 -13.26 5.77 5.66
CA ILE A 4 -14.38 5.23 4.87
C ILE A 4 -14.49 5.87 3.48
N ARG A 5 -13.99 7.08 3.30
CA ARG A 5 -13.89 7.76 2.01
C ARG A 5 -12.98 8.98 2.10
N ASP A 6 -12.56 9.46 0.97
CA ASP A 6 -12.06 10.82 0.80
C ASP A 6 -13.10 11.73 0.12
N GLU A 7 -12.82 13.02 0.09
CA GLU A 7 -13.71 14.04 -0.52
C GLU A 7 -12.97 14.80 -1.63
N ASN A 8 -12.28 14.07 -2.50
CA ASN A 8 -11.73 14.66 -3.73
C ASN A 8 -12.75 14.64 -4.85
N PRO A 9 -12.95 15.77 -5.54
CA PRO A 9 -13.81 15.80 -6.72
C PRO A 9 -13.19 14.98 -7.85
N LYS A 10 -14.03 14.20 -8.56
CA LYS A 10 -13.64 13.40 -9.71
C LYS A 10 -14.44 13.82 -10.93
N PRO A 11 -13.88 13.77 -12.13
CA PRO A 11 -14.62 14.05 -13.36
C PRO A 11 -15.86 13.16 -13.48
N PRO A 12 -17.00 13.68 -13.98
CA PRO A 12 -18.17 12.87 -14.23
C PRO A 12 -17.84 11.66 -15.12
N GLY A 13 -18.32 10.48 -14.73
CA GLY A 13 -18.07 9.24 -15.48
C GLY A 13 -16.68 8.63 -15.32
N TYR A 14 -15.78 9.23 -14.52
CA TYR A 14 -14.47 8.63 -14.25
C TYR A 14 -14.60 7.26 -13.58
N ARG A 15 -13.83 6.28 -14.08
CA ARG A 15 -13.75 4.93 -13.53
C ARG A 15 -12.27 4.53 -13.36
N PRO A 16 -11.81 4.23 -12.13
CA PRO A 16 -10.45 3.82 -11.84
C PRO A 16 -10.26 2.32 -12.13
N TYR A 17 -10.14 1.97 -13.41
CA TYR A 17 -10.12 0.57 -13.84
C TYR A 17 -8.90 -0.20 -13.32
N VAL A 18 -7.75 0.44 -13.18
CA VAL A 18 -6.55 -0.22 -12.64
C VAL A 18 -6.71 -0.51 -11.16
N THR A 19 -7.23 0.45 -10.39
CA THR A 19 -7.55 0.24 -8.97
C THR A 19 -8.54 -0.90 -8.80
N TYR A 20 -9.61 -0.96 -9.63
CA TYR A 20 -10.56 -2.06 -9.60
C TYR A 20 -9.93 -3.40 -9.98
N ALA A 21 -9.07 -3.43 -11.00
CA ALA A 21 -8.37 -4.64 -11.42
C ALA A 21 -7.42 -5.14 -10.32
N LEU A 22 -6.65 -4.25 -9.68
CA LEU A 22 -5.78 -4.60 -8.56
C LEU A 22 -6.58 -5.19 -7.39
N ILE A 23 -7.70 -4.58 -7.02
CA ILE A 23 -8.60 -5.10 -5.98
C ILE A 23 -9.13 -6.49 -6.37
N LEU A 24 -9.62 -6.64 -7.60
CA LEU A 24 -10.15 -7.90 -8.10
C LEU A 24 -9.10 -9.02 -8.07
N ILE A 25 -7.88 -8.74 -8.53
CA ILE A 25 -6.77 -9.71 -8.51
C ILE A 25 -6.48 -10.16 -7.08
N ASN A 26 -6.36 -9.23 -6.13
CA ASN A 26 -6.12 -9.54 -4.73
C ASN A 26 -7.24 -10.42 -4.14
N VAL A 27 -8.51 -10.10 -4.44
CA VAL A 27 -9.67 -10.88 -4.00
C VAL A 27 -9.65 -12.29 -4.61
N LEU A 28 -9.33 -12.44 -5.90
CA LEU A 28 -9.24 -13.75 -6.55
C LEU A 28 -8.09 -14.60 -5.97
N VAL A 29 -6.92 -14.00 -5.74
CA VAL A 29 -5.80 -14.67 -5.08
C VAL A 29 -6.20 -15.10 -3.66
N PHE A 30 -6.88 -14.23 -2.91
CA PHE A 30 -7.33 -14.56 -1.56
C PHE A 30 -8.33 -15.73 -1.53
N PHE A 31 -9.24 -15.81 -2.51
CA PHE A 31 -10.11 -16.99 -2.63
C PHE A 31 -9.32 -18.28 -2.96
N TRP A 32 -8.26 -18.16 -3.76
CA TRP A 32 -7.35 -19.27 -3.98
C TRP A 32 -6.64 -19.67 -2.67
N GLU A 33 -6.12 -18.72 -1.89
CA GLU A 33 -5.50 -18.99 -0.58
C GLU A 33 -6.49 -19.70 0.36
N ILE A 34 -7.75 -19.25 0.44
CA ILE A 34 -8.80 -19.91 1.22
C ILE A 34 -9.01 -21.36 0.72
N SER A 35 -9.06 -21.58 -0.59
CA SER A 35 -9.29 -22.90 -1.16
C SER A 35 -8.20 -23.92 -0.81
N VAL A 36 -6.95 -23.45 -0.68
CA VAL A 36 -5.79 -24.28 -0.32
C VAL A 36 -5.66 -24.45 1.19
N THR A 37 -5.83 -23.35 1.95
CA THR A 37 -5.63 -23.36 3.41
C THR A 37 -6.86 -23.83 4.18
N GLN A 38 -8.05 -23.76 3.59
CA GLN A 38 -9.35 -24.01 4.26
C GLN A 38 -9.56 -23.08 5.49
N GLN A 39 -8.90 -21.92 5.52
CA GLN A 39 -8.97 -20.92 6.57
C GLN A 39 -9.40 -19.56 5.99
N ILE A 40 -10.05 -18.71 6.78
CA ILE A 40 -10.54 -17.39 6.34
C ILE A 40 -9.98 -16.28 7.22
N TRP A 41 -10.04 -16.48 8.54
CA TRP A 41 -9.73 -15.40 9.48
C TRP A 41 -8.24 -15.15 9.60
N GLU A 42 -7.47 -16.22 9.73
CA GLU A 42 -6.03 -16.18 9.87
C GLU A 42 -5.44 -17.48 9.30
N PHE A 43 -4.39 -17.36 8.52
CA PHE A 43 -3.73 -18.49 7.86
C PHE A 43 -2.56 -18.98 8.72
N THR A 44 -2.71 -20.13 9.39
CA THR A 44 -1.78 -20.64 10.40
C THR A 44 -1.38 -22.10 10.21
N ASN A 45 -1.96 -22.79 9.23
CA ASN A 45 -1.66 -24.20 8.97
C ASN A 45 -0.47 -24.40 8.03
N LYS A 46 -0.03 -25.65 7.85
CA LYS A 46 1.11 -26.00 6.98
C LYS A 46 0.94 -25.53 5.54
N SER A 47 -0.28 -25.63 4.98
CA SER A 47 -0.53 -25.15 3.61
C SER A 47 -0.34 -23.65 3.50
N ALA A 48 -0.70 -22.89 4.55
CA ALA A 48 -0.43 -21.46 4.62
C ALA A 48 1.09 -21.19 4.67
N GLU A 49 1.83 -21.90 5.52
CA GLU A 49 3.28 -21.77 5.59
C GLU A 49 3.95 -22.07 4.24
N GLU A 50 3.53 -23.12 3.53
CA GLU A 50 4.03 -23.44 2.20
C GLU A 50 3.76 -22.33 1.18
N ILE A 51 2.56 -21.73 1.19
CA ILE A 51 2.23 -20.57 0.34
C ILE A 51 3.16 -19.40 0.66
N LEU A 52 3.32 -19.08 1.94
CA LEU A 52 4.13 -17.94 2.38
C LEU A 52 5.61 -18.11 2.01
N LEU A 53 6.17 -19.31 2.16
CA LEU A 53 7.57 -19.59 1.82
C LEU A 53 7.81 -19.61 0.31
N ASN A 54 6.86 -20.11 -0.49
CA ASN A 54 7.02 -20.24 -1.94
C ASN A 54 6.73 -18.94 -2.70
N TYR A 55 5.79 -18.10 -2.23
CA TYR A 55 5.31 -16.94 -2.96
C TYR A 55 5.50 -15.61 -2.20
N GLY A 56 5.84 -15.65 -0.90
CA GLY A 56 6.17 -14.49 -0.08
C GLY A 56 7.59 -13.98 -0.31
N THR A 57 7.85 -12.74 0.08
CA THR A 57 9.20 -12.17 0.08
C THR A 57 9.96 -12.65 1.32
N VAL A 58 10.81 -13.66 1.17
CA VAL A 58 11.66 -14.17 2.24
C VAL A 58 13.06 -13.56 2.11
N PRO A 59 13.52 -12.70 3.05
CA PRO A 59 14.76 -11.94 2.91
C PRO A 59 15.99 -12.80 2.62
N VAL A 60 16.20 -13.87 3.37
CA VAL A 60 17.36 -14.76 3.18
C VAL A 60 17.35 -15.44 1.81
N VAL A 61 16.17 -15.76 1.26
CA VAL A 61 16.04 -16.37 -0.08
C VAL A 61 16.43 -15.36 -1.16
N ILE A 62 15.95 -14.11 -1.02
CA ILE A 62 16.32 -13.02 -1.94
C ILE A 62 17.81 -12.76 -1.89
N THR A 63 18.38 -12.65 -0.67
CA THR A 63 19.81 -12.37 -0.46
C THR A 63 20.68 -13.46 -1.07
N ASN A 64 20.41 -14.72 -0.79
CA ASN A 64 21.14 -15.85 -1.36
C ASN A 64 20.98 -15.92 -2.88
N GLY A 65 19.78 -15.65 -3.41
CA GLY A 65 19.57 -15.60 -4.85
C GLY A 65 20.47 -14.57 -5.56
N PHE A 66 20.73 -13.42 -4.95
CA PHE A 66 21.70 -12.46 -5.49
C PHE A 66 23.14 -12.98 -5.44
N VAL A 67 23.54 -13.66 -4.37
CA VAL A 67 24.87 -14.29 -4.26
C VAL A 67 25.05 -15.37 -5.32
N ASP A 68 24.03 -16.18 -5.55
CA ASP A 68 24.04 -17.31 -6.49
C ASP A 68 23.71 -16.90 -7.94
N HIS A 69 23.57 -15.61 -8.22
CA HIS A 69 23.13 -15.07 -9.51
C HIS A 69 21.76 -15.61 -10.01
N ASN A 70 20.92 -16.08 -9.08
CA ASN A 70 19.55 -16.51 -9.36
C ASN A 70 18.56 -15.35 -9.17
N TYR A 71 18.45 -14.49 -10.16
CA TYR A 71 17.54 -13.31 -10.09
C TYR A 71 16.05 -13.66 -10.21
N GLY A 72 15.70 -14.92 -10.50
CA GLY A 72 14.31 -15.38 -10.51
C GLY A 72 13.60 -15.22 -9.17
N VAL A 73 14.36 -15.19 -8.06
CA VAL A 73 13.85 -14.96 -6.70
C VAL A 73 13.14 -13.61 -6.55
N ILE A 74 13.46 -12.60 -7.39
CA ILE A 74 12.79 -11.30 -7.40
C ILE A 74 11.29 -11.44 -7.70
N GLY A 75 10.91 -12.49 -8.43
CA GLY A 75 9.51 -12.80 -8.73
C GLY A 75 8.65 -12.91 -7.47
N SER A 76 9.21 -13.42 -6.37
CA SER A 76 8.50 -13.54 -5.10
C SER A 76 8.14 -12.17 -4.46
N ILE A 77 8.87 -11.10 -4.78
CA ILE A 77 8.50 -9.75 -4.34
C ILE A 77 7.19 -9.33 -5.02
N PHE A 78 7.00 -9.69 -6.28
CA PHE A 78 5.75 -9.37 -6.99
C PHE A 78 4.59 -10.27 -6.55
N SER A 79 4.80 -11.59 -6.41
CA SER A 79 3.74 -12.48 -5.95
C SER A 79 3.29 -12.14 -4.53
N SER A 80 4.22 -11.81 -3.64
CA SER A 80 3.93 -11.43 -2.26
C SER A 80 2.96 -10.24 -2.13
N MET A 81 2.95 -9.32 -3.12
CA MET A 81 2.05 -8.16 -3.14
C MET A 81 0.57 -8.54 -3.23
N PHE A 82 0.23 -9.77 -3.60
CA PHE A 82 -1.14 -10.23 -3.79
C PHE A 82 -1.58 -11.24 -2.74
N LEU A 83 -0.67 -11.72 -1.88
CA LEU A 83 -0.97 -12.67 -0.80
C LEU A 83 -1.43 -11.95 0.46
N HIS A 84 -2.30 -12.60 1.25
CA HIS A 84 -2.81 -12.04 2.50
C HIS A 84 -2.95 -13.10 3.58
N ALA A 85 -2.62 -12.76 4.82
CA ALA A 85 -2.65 -13.68 5.96
C ALA A 85 -4.05 -13.92 6.55
N GLY A 86 -5.10 -13.35 5.97
CA GLY A 86 -6.48 -13.52 6.45
C GLY A 86 -7.37 -12.33 6.06
N VAL A 87 -8.68 -12.47 6.37
CA VAL A 87 -9.72 -11.53 5.92
C VAL A 87 -9.54 -10.10 6.43
N ILE A 88 -9.02 -9.91 7.64
CA ILE A 88 -8.77 -8.57 8.18
C ILE A 88 -7.64 -7.88 7.42
N HIS A 89 -6.60 -8.64 7.05
CA HIS A 89 -5.45 -8.13 6.32
C HIS A 89 -5.84 -7.68 4.90
N ILE A 90 -6.53 -8.54 4.14
CA ILE A 90 -6.99 -8.13 2.80
C ILE A 90 -8.03 -7.01 2.87
N GLY A 91 -8.96 -7.07 3.83
CA GLY A 91 -9.99 -6.04 4.01
C GLY A 91 -9.39 -4.66 4.24
N GLY A 92 -8.37 -4.55 5.10
CA GLY A 92 -7.62 -3.32 5.35
C GLY A 92 -6.93 -2.81 4.09
N ASN A 93 -6.20 -3.67 3.38
CA ASN A 93 -5.50 -3.33 2.15
C ASN A 93 -6.46 -2.84 1.06
N MET A 94 -7.52 -3.57 0.79
CA MET A 94 -8.51 -3.20 -0.24
C MET A 94 -9.25 -1.92 0.10
N LEU A 95 -9.56 -1.68 1.38
CA LEU A 95 -10.16 -0.42 1.82
C LEU A 95 -9.27 0.79 1.52
N PHE A 96 -7.98 0.71 1.86
CA PHE A 96 -7.04 1.80 1.59
C PHE A 96 -6.82 1.99 0.09
N LEU A 97 -6.68 0.90 -0.67
CA LEU A 97 -6.54 0.96 -2.11
C LEU A 97 -7.78 1.57 -2.78
N TRP A 98 -8.97 1.21 -2.32
CA TRP A 98 -10.25 1.77 -2.79
C TRP A 98 -10.36 3.27 -2.57
N ILE A 99 -9.97 3.76 -1.36
CA ILE A 99 -10.15 5.17 -0.97
C ILE A 99 -9.11 6.08 -1.63
N PHE A 100 -7.86 5.63 -1.73
CA PHE A 100 -6.74 6.48 -2.14
C PHE A 100 -6.23 6.19 -3.56
N GLY A 101 -6.37 4.95 -4.02
CA GLY A 101 -5.80 4.49 -5.29
C GLY A 101 -6.42 5.18 -6.51
N ASP A 102 -7.72 5.40 -6.50
CA ASP A 102 -8.44 6.01 -7.62
C ASP A 102 -8.02 7.46 -7.91
N ASN A 103 -7.64 8.22 -6.88
CA ASN A 103 -7.12 9.58 -7.03
C ASN A 103 -5.72 9.59 -7.64
N ILE A 104 -4.90 8.61 -7.26
CA ILE A 104 -3.54 8.46 -7.77
C ILE A 104 -3.60 7.95 -9.22
N GLU A 105 -4.50 7.00 -9.53
CA GLU A 105 -4.76 6.58 -10.90
C GLU A 105 -5.22 7.74 -11.79
N LEU A 106 -6.11 8.59 -11.26
CA LEU A 106 -6.58 9.79 -11.99
C LEU A 106 -5.43 10.74 -12.32
N LYS A 107 -4.50 10.93 -11.39
CA LYS A 107 -3.37 11.85 -11.57
C LYS A 107 -2.29 11.32 -12.50
N PHE A 108 -1.83 10.12 -12.27
CA PHE A 108 -0.75 9.53 -13.08
C PHE A 108 -1.24 8.96 -14.41
N GLY A 109 -2.54 8.68 -14.53
CA GLY A 109 -3.10 7.91 -15.64
C GLY A 109 -2.87 6.40 -15.47
N ARG A 110 -3.71 5.59 -16.10
CA ARG A 110 -3.80 4.13 -15.89
C ARG A 110 -2.47 3.39 -16.01
N GLY A 111 -1.76 3.56 -17.16
CA GLY A 111 -0.53 2.82 -17.42
C GLY A 111 0.60 3.18 -16.46
N LYS A 112 0.82 4.49 -16.23
CA LYS A 112 1.84 4.95 -15.27
C LYS A 112 1.50 4.54 -13.84
N TYR A 113 0.23 4.60 -13.46
CA TYR A 113 -0.20 4.18 -12.13
C TYR A 113 0.09 2.71 -11.87
N LEU A 114 -0.25 1.81 -12.82
CA LEU A 114 0.07 0.39 -12.69
C LEU A 114 1.58 0.15 -12.57
N ALA A 115 2.37 0.78 -13.44
CA ALA A 115 3.84 0.66 -13.40
C ALA A 115 4.42 1.17 -12.06
N LEU A 116 3.92 2.31 -11.56
CA LEU A 116 4.34 2.86 -10.28
C LEU A 116 3.90 1.99 -9.10
N TYR A 117 2.68 1.44 -9.12
CA TYR A 117 2.20 0.54 -8.08
C TYR A 117 3.11 -0.68 -7.91
N LEU A 118 3.46 -1.34 -9.04
CA LEU A 118 4.39 -2.47 -9.04
C LEU A 118 5.80 -2.04 -8.62
N PHE A 119 6.26 -0.90 -9.07
CA PHE A 119 7.56 -0.34 -8.69
C PHE A 119 7.63 0.00 -7.20
N TRP A 120 6.59 0.63 -6.64
CA TRP A 120 6.54 0.92 -5.20
C TRP A 120 6.55 -0.37 -4.37
N GLY A 121 5.83 -1.41 -4.82
CA GLY A 121 5.86 -2.73 -4.17
C GLY A 121 7.24 -3.37 -4.24
N LEU A 122 7.92 -3.27 -5.38
CA LEU A 122 9.30 -3.77 -5.54
C LEU A 122 10.27 -3.08 -4.57
N ILE A 123 10.24 -1.74 -4.49
CA ILE A 123 11.09 -0.97 -3.56
C ILE A 123 10.73 -1.28 -2.11
N ALA A 124 9.44 -1.45 -1.79
CA ALA A 124 8.98 -1.87 -0.47
C ALA A 124 9.55 -3.25 -0.08
N GLY A 125 9.49 -4.23 -0.99
CA GLY A 125 10.07 -5.55 -0.80
C GLY A 125 11.58 -5.49 -0.55
N PHE A 126 12.32 -4.72 -1.34
CA PHE A 126 13.75 -4.52 -1.10
C PHE A 126 14.05 -3.80 0.23
N ALA A 127 13.25 -2.82 0.62
CA ALA A 127 13.41 -2.16 1.92
C ALA A 127 13.22 -3.16 3.07
N HIS A 128 12.28 -4.10 2.94
CA HIS A 128 12.12 -5.19 3.91
C HIS A 128 13.33 -6.13 3.94
N VAL A 129 13.80 -6.60 2.77
CA VAL A 129 14.99 -7.46 2.67
C VAL A 129 16.21 -6.80 3.28
N LEU A 130 16.45 -5.53 2.96
CA LEU A 130 17.61 -4.78 3.48
C LEU A 130 17.54 -4.50 4.98
N SER A 131 16.38 -4.52 5.59
CA SER A 131 16.22 -4.31 7.04
C SER A 131 16.73 -5.48 7.89
N ASP A 132 16.64 -6.70 7.36
CA ASP A 132 17.18 -7.92 7.96
C ASP A 132 17.41 -8.98 6.85
N PRO A 133 18.57 -8.95 6.15
CA PRO A 133 18.85 -9.83 5.01
C PRO A 133 18.91 -11.32 5.36
N SER A 134 19.08 -11.64 6.64
CA SER A 134 19.15 -13.02 7.16
C SER A 134 17.81 -13.57 7.62
N SER A 135 16.77 -12.76 7.66
CA SER A 135 15.44 -13.16 8.14
C SER A 135 14.84 -14.26 7.27
N GLN A 136 14.26 -15.24 7.94
CA GLN A 136 13.46 -16.32 7.32
C GLN A 136 11.96 -16.02 7.34
N VAL A 137 11.56 -14.89 7.95
CA VAL A 137 10.14 -14.50 8.05
C VAL A 137 9.68 -13.89 6.74
N PRO A 138 8.68 -14.49 6.05
CA PRO A 138 8.18 -13.96 4.81
C PRO A 138 7.36 -12.69 5.01
N ALA A 139 7.54 -11.70 4.13
CA ALA A 139 6.64 -10.57 4.01
C ALA A 139 5.64 -10.80 2.89
N ILE A 140 4.36 -10.45 3.15
CA ILE A 140 3.24 -10.54 2.21
C ILE A 140 2.31 -9.34 2.34
N GLY A 141 1.51 -9.09 1.33
CA GLY A 141 0.46 -8.09 1.30
C GLY A 141 0.71 -6.95 0.33
N ALA A 142 -0.37 -6.40 -0.16
CA ALA A 142 -0.38 -5.22 -1.03
C ALA A 142 0.12 -3.94 -0.33
N SER A 143 0.27 -3.97 0.99
CA SER A 143 0.46 -2.80 1.85
C SER A 143 1.73 -1.99 1.57
N GLY A 144 2.80 -2.64 1.10
CA GLY A 144 4.02 -1.95 0.66
C GLY A 144 3.76 -1.03 -0.54
N ALA A 145 3.10 -1.54 -1.58
CA ALA A 145 2.69 -0.75 -2.75
C ALA A 145 1.62 0.30 -2.40
N ILE A 146 0.65 -0.06 -1.56
CA ILE A 146 -0.37 0.88 -1.04
C ILE A 146 0.30 2.01 -0.25
N SER A 147 1.36 1.73 0.52
CA SER A 147 2.14 2.78 1.17
C SER A 147 2.71 3.78 0.16
N GLY A 148 3.12 3.32 -1.03
CA GLY A 148 3.51 4.18 -2.16
C GLY A 148 2.36 5.05 -2.67
N VAL A 149 1.16 4.48 -2.77
CA VAL A 149 -0.08 5.24 -3.06
C VAL A 149 -0.29 6.33 -2.02
N LEU A 150 -0.20 6.01 -0.72
CA LEU A 150 -0.41 6.96 0.38
C LEU A 150 0.65 8.07 0.42
N GLY A 151 1.92 7.73 0.17
CA GLY A 151 3.01 8.71 0.06
C GLY A 151 2.77 9.69 -1.08
N SER A 152 2.41 9.20 -2.27
CA SER A 152 2.05 10.05 -3.42
C SER A 152 0.81 10.90 -3.11
N TYR A 153 -0.21 10.31 -2.48
CA TYR A 153 -1.43 11.01 -2.09
C TYR A 153 -1.16 12.18 -1.13
N LEU A 154 -0.27 11.97 -0.16
CA LEU A 154 0.12 13.01 0.79
C LEU A 154 0.69 14.26 0.11
N ILE A 155 1.48 14.09 -0.93
CA ILE A 155 2.08 15.20 -1.70
C ILE A 155 1.06 15.87 -2.64
N LEU A 156 0.23 15.06 -3.30
CA LEU A 156 -0.66 15.54 -4.35
C LEU A 156 -1.98 16.10 -3.80
N PHE A 157 -2.46 15.57 -2.66
CA PHE A 157 -3.76 15.89 -2.08
C PHE A 157 -3.71 16.20 -0.56
N PRO A 158 -2.75 17.03 -0.07
CA PRO A 158 -2.51 17.21 1.37
C PRO A 158 -3.72 17.76 2.13
N ASN A 159 -4.52 18.56 1.48
CA ASN A 159 -5.67 19.26 2.08
C ASN A 159 -7.02 18.54 1.83
N ALA A 160 -7.04 17.48 1.02
CA ALA A 160 -8.22 16.65 0.83
C ALA A 160 -8.76 16.15 2.17
N LYS A 161 -10.09 16.07 2.30
CA LYS A 161 -10.69 15.58 3.54
C LYS A 161 -10.85 14.07 3.48
N VAL A 162 -10.28 13.39 4.47
CA VAL A 162 -10.51 11.98 4.76
C VAL A 162 -11.61 11.90 5.82
N VAL A 163 -12.69 11.24 5.50
CA VAL A 163 -13.79 10.95 6.41
C VAL A 163 -13.57 9.55 6.97
N GLY A 164 -13.67 9.43 8.26
CA GLY A 164 -13.53 8.14 8.93
C GLY A 164 -14.36 8.05 10.19
N VAL A 165 -14.34 6.88 10.79
CA VAL A 165 -15.01 6.58 12.06
C VAL A 165 -13.97 6.36 13.14
N LEU A 166 -14.15 7.01 14.26
CA LEU A 166 -13.44 6.76 15.51
C LEU A 166 -14.38 6.00 16.47
N LEU A 167 -13.91 4.91 17.01
CA LEU A 167 -14.63 4.14 18.04
C LEU A 167 -14.03 4.47 19.42
N ILE A 168 -14.74 5.27 20.20
CA ILE A 168 -14.35 5.69 21.55
C ILE A 168 -15.54 5.50 22.50
N GLY A 169 -16.07 4.26 22.56
CA GLY A 169 -17.30 3.95 23.30
C GLY A 169 -18.58 4.17 22.47
N PHE A 170 -18.53 5.03 21.48
CA PHE A 170 -19.58 5.23 20.45
C PHE A 170 -18.93 5.53 19.10
N PHE A 171 -19.70 5.39 18.01
CA PHE A 171 -19.23 5.71 16.67
C PHE A 171 -19.26 7.22 16.42
N MET A 172 -18.10 7.84 16.29
CA MET A 172 -17.96 9.25 15.96
C MET A 172 -17.38 9.41 14.55
N ARG A 173 -18.13 10.08 13.67
CA ARG A 173 -17.63 10.43 12.35
C ARG A 173 -16.69 11.62 12.44
N ILE A 174 -15.46 11.45 11.96
CA ILE A 174 -14.44 12.49 11.93
C ILE A 174 -14.08 12.82 10.50
N ARG A 175 -13.73 14.09 10.28
CA ARG A 175 -13.32 14.66 9.00
C ARG A 175 -12.01 15.41 9.20
N ILE A 176 -10.92 14.84 8.71
CA ILE A 176 -9.56 15.37 8.91
C ILE A 176 -8.87 15.54 7.56
N SER A 177 -7.94 16.50 7.43
CA SER A 177 -7.17 16.63 6.20
C SER A 177 -6.18 15.46 6.03
N ALA A 178 -6.00 15.04 4.78
CA ALA A 178 -5.16 13.89 4.43
C ALA A 178 -3.75 13.99 5.00
N LYS A 179 -3.14 15.20 5.00
CA LYS A 179 -1.81 15.41 5.58
C LYS A 179 -1.72 14.95 7.04
N TRP A 180 -2.69 15.31 7.87
CA TRP A 180 -2.67 14.91 9.28
C TRP A 180 -3.01 13.44 9.47
N TYR A 181 -3.99 12.93 8.70
CA TYR A 181 -4.36 11.53 8.75
C TYR A 181 -3.21 10.61 8.33
N LEU A 182 -2.60 10.87 7.17
CA LEU A 182 -1.56 10.03 6.60
C LEU A 182 -0.23 10.14 7.36
N LEU A 183 0.14 11.34 7.84
CA LEU A 183 1.31 11.51 8.71
C LEU A 183 1.14 10.76 10.03
N PHE A 184 -0.02 10.90 10.68
CA PHE A 184 -0.31 10.15 11.91
C PHE A 184 -0.29 8.64 11.65
N TRP A 185 -0.96 8.18 10.58
CA TRP A 185 -0.96 6.78 10.18
C TRP A 185 0.47 6.25 9.96
N PHE A 186 1.27 6.97 9.20
CA PHE A 186 2.65 6.58 8.90
C PHE A 186 3.53 6.52 10.16
N LEU A 187 3.50 7.57 10.97
CA LEU A 187 4.33 7.65 12.17
C LEU A 187 3.90 6.61 13.22
N TYR A 188 2.61 6.52 13.50
CA TYR A 188 2.09 5.67 14.56
C TYR A 188 2.09 4.18 14.19
N GLN A 189 1.74 3.85 12.95
CA GLN A 189 1.61 2.45 12.52
C GLN A 189 2.92 1.85 12.00
N ASN A 190 3.91 2.66 11.61
CA ASN A 190 5.12 2.15 10.98
C ASN A 190 6.40 2.63 11.67
N VAL A 191 6.57 3.92 11.93
CA VAL A 191 7.82 4.43 12.52
C VAL A 191 7.90 4.10 14.01
N PHE A 192 6.84 4.35 14.77
CA PHE A 192 6.85 4.11 16.22
C PHE A 192 7.07 2.61 16.56
N PRO A 193 6.35 1.63 15.97
CA PRO A 193 6.62 0.21 16.23
C PRO A 193 8.04 -0.21 15.88
N THR A 194 8.61 0.34 14.81
CA THR A 194 10.00 0.08 14.43
C THR A 194 10.99 0.59 15.49
N LEU A 195 10.75 1.79 16.05
CA LEU A 195 11.62 2.38 17.07
C LEU A 195 11.55 1.67 18.42
N VAL A 196 10.38 1.18 18.83
CA VAL A 196 10.20 0.45 20.09
C VAL A 196 10.56 -1.04 19.98
N GLY A 197 11.07 -1.46 18.82
CA GLY A 197 11.60 -2.82 18.65
C GLY A 197 10.50 -3.90 18.58
N SER A 198 9.32 -3.59 18.03
CA SER A 198 8.22 -4.55 17.83
C SER A 198 8.57 -5.65 16.80
N ARG A 199 9.78 -6.20 16.91
CA ARG A 199 10.25 -7.34 16.11
C ARG A 199 9.41 -8.56 16.48
N GLY A 200 8.83 -9.23 15.50
CA GLY A 200 7.97 -10.40 15.72
C GLY A 200 6.46 -10.11 15.68
N SER A 201 6.03 -8.88 15.44
CA SER A 201 4.60 -8.52 15.27
C SER A 201 3.97 -9.07 13.98
N GLY A 202 4.74 -9.74 13.10
CA GLY A 202 4.27 -10.20 11.78
C GLY A 202 4.07 -9.06 10.75
N VAL A 203 4.37 -7.81 11.11
CA VAL A 203 4.21 -6.65 10.21
C VAL A 203 5.56 -6.23 9.63
N ALA A 204 5.64 -6.16 8.31
CA ALA A 204 6.83 -5.72 7.57
C ALA A 204 6.94 -4.18 7.54
N PHE A 205 7.21 -3.55 8.70
CA PHE A 205 7.26 -2.09 8.84
C PHE A 205 8.19 -1.41 7.84
N PHE A 206 9.36 -1.98 7.58
CA PHE A 206 10.31 -1.42 6.61
C PHE A 206 9.80 -1.46 5.17
N ALA A 207 8.97 -2.45 4.80
CA ALA A 207 8.27 -2.44 3.52
C ALA A 207 7.33 -1.23 3.41
N HIS A 208 6.56 -0.95 4.46
CA HIS A 208 5.67 0.21 4.49
C HIS A 208 6.46 1.53 4.43
N ILE A 209 7.56 1.63 5.16
CA ILE A 209 8.42 2.82 5.16
C ILE A 209 9.03 3.03 3.76
N GLY A 210 9.62 1.99 3.17
CA GLY A 210 10.21 2.05 1.83
C GLY A 210 9.18 2.44 0.76
N GLY A 211 8.02 1.78 0.78
CA GLY A 211 6.91 2.11 -0.13
C GLY A 211 6.44 3.55 0.02
N PHE A 212 6.24 4.02 1.25
CA PHE A 212 5.78 5.38 1.52
C PHE A 212 6.78 6.44 1.04
N LEU A 213 8.06 6.26 1.32
CA LEU A 213 9.11 7.20 0.93
C LEU A 213 9.26 7.30 -0.59
N ILE A 214 9.24 6.18 -1.31
CA ILE A 214 9.31 6.22 -2.78
C ILE A 214 8.03 6.80 -3.40
N GLY A 215 6.88 6.59 -2.75
CA GLY A 215 5.63 7.24 -3.10
C GLY A 215 5.68 8.76 -2.92
N LEU A 216 6.21 9.26 -1.78
CA LEU A 216 6.45 10.69 -1.57
C LEU A 216 7.30 11.28 -2.68
N LEU A 217 8.42 10.63 -3.02
CA LEU A 217 9.32 11.07 -4.08
C LEU A 217 8.59 11.12 -5.44
N SER A 218 7.82 10.09 -5.77
CA SER A 218 7.04 10.03 -7.02
C SER A 218 6.01 11.15 -7.11
N GLY A 219 5.28 11.40 -6.02
CA GLY A 219 4.33 12.51 -5.92
C GLY A 219 5.00 13.88 -6.05
N PHE A 220 6.18 14.06 -5.44
CA PHE A 220 6.97 15.30 -5.53
C PHE A 220 7.45 15.54 -6.95
N ILE A 221 8.02 14.53 -7.62
CA ILE A 221 8.44 14.62 -9.01
C ILE A 221 7.26 14.99 -9.91
N TYR A 222 6.12 14.31 -9.75
CA TYR A 222 4.90 14.61 -10.50
C TYR A 222 4.47 16.07 -10.32
N LYS A 223 4.39 16.54 -9.07
CA LYS A 223 3.98 17.91 -8.75
C LYS A 223 4.92 18.95 -9.37
N LYS A 224 6.24 18.67 -9.38
CA LYS A 224 7.25 19.58 -9.95
C LYS A 224 7.16 19.62 -11.48
N THR A 225 6.95 18.48 -12.15
CA THR A 225 6.89 18.39 -13.61
C THR A 225 5.56 18.85 -14.20
N HIS A 226 4.47 18.89 -13.39
CA HIS A 226 3.13 19.32 -13.79
C HIS A 226 2.66 20.55 -13.00
N SER A 227 3.58 21.44 -12.66
CA SER A 227 3.30 22.64 -11.81
C SER A 227 2.21 23.54 -12.39
N SER A 228 2.09 23.63 -13.73
CA SER A 228 1.04 24.39 -14.39
C SER A 228 -0.37 23.91 -14.05
N GLU A 229 -0.60 22.60 -13.92
CA GLU A 229 -1.91 22.04 -13.55
C GLU A 229 -2.34 22.52 -12.14
N PHE A 230 -1.39 22.60 -11.22
CA PHE A 230 -1.66 23.07 -9.84
C PHE A 230 -1.89 24.56 -9.77
N THR A 231 -1.28 25.35 -10.66
CA THR A 231 -1.44 26.82 -10.74
C THR A 231 -2.75 27.19 -11.46
N TYR A 232 -3.13 26.51 -12.53
CA TYR A 232 -4.36 26.77 -13.26
C TYR A 232 -5.60 26.31 -12.50
N GLY A 233 -5.54 25.21 -11.73
CA GLY A 233 -6.66 24.72 -10.91
C GLY A 233 -7.19 25.76 -9.92
N THR A 234 -6.30 26.58 -9.35
CA THR A 234 -6.67 27.69 -8.46
C THR A 234 -7.32 28.87 -9.19
N ARG A 235 -6.98 29.11 -10.45
CA ARG A 235 -7.47 30.26 -11.25
C ARG A 235 -8.88 30.03 -11.83
N TYR A 236 -9.30 28.80 -12.05
CA TYR A 236 -10.58 28.44 -12.65
C TYR A 236 -11.57 27.76 -11.70
N GLY A 237 -11.41 27.95 -10.39
CA GLY A 237 -12.41 27.51 -9.40
C GLY A 237 -12.42 26.01 -9.08
N TRP A 238 -11.44 25.27 -9.54
CA TRP A 238 -11.20 23.89 -9.09
C TRP A 238 -10.60 23.92 -7.66
N LYS A 239 -11.46 24.12 -6.66
CA LYS A 239 -11.07 24.21 -5.25
C LYS A 239 -10.56 22.88 -4.64
N GLY A 240 -10.06 21.94 -5.46
CA GLY A 240 -9.75 20.59 -5.02
C GLY A 240 -8.28 20.27 -4.74
N TYR A 241 -7.31 21.13 -5.08
CA TYR A 241 -5.91 20.69 -5.14
C TYR A 241 -4.86 21.65 -4.59
N THR A 242 -5.24 22.53 -3.67
CA THR A 242 -4.25 23.34 -2.90
C THR A 242 -4.17 22.90 -1.46
#